data_d6a92fc7afc9011a145147acee675808
#
_entry.id   d6a92fc7afc9011a145147acee675808
#
_cell.length_a   1.000
_cell.length_b   1.000
_cell.length_c   1.000
_cell.angle_alpha   90.00
_cell.angle_beta   90.00
_cell.angle_gamma   90.00
#
_symmetry.space_group_name_H-M   'P 1'
#
loop_
_entity.id
_entity.type
_entity.pdbx_description
1 polymer ?
#
loop_
_entity_poly.entity_id
_entity_poly.type
_entity_poly.pdbx_seq_one_letter_code
_entity_poly.pdbx_strand_id
1 'polypeptide(L)'
;LARGKVYLVGAGPGDADLMTVKARRLLEQADVILYDRLLDPDVLKGLKAELIDVGKNAGRHKLPQEGINQLLIEKAETGAMVVRLKGGDPYLFGRGGEEALALQERGIAFEVVPGVTSAIAAPALAGIPVTHRGVASSLIIVTGHEEPGKEAPLDWKAIAAQGGTLVVLMGVSRLAANVAALIEAGKPPSTPAAIVERGGWPDQRLISGSLADIVERSKEANVQSPAVLVVGEVVALSERLRPRKIAILRPDHQQEESAALA
;
A
#
# COMPACT_ATOMS: atom_id res chain seq x y z
N LEU A 1 -19.70 31.19 -7.90
CA LEU A 1 -19.65 30.21 -6.83
C LEU A 1 -18.21 30.06 -6.36
N ALA A 2 -17.97 29.96 -5.04
CA ALA A 2 -16.65 29.65 -4.52
C ALA A 2 -16.27 28.23 -4.99
N ARG A 3 -15.03 28.04 -5.46
CA ARG A 3 -14.51 26.72 -5.82
C ARG A 3 -14.41 25.87 -4.56
N GLY A 4 -14.69 24.58 -4.68
CA GLY A 4 -14.50 23.60 -3.63
C GLY A 4 -13.02 23.32 -3.32
N LYS A 5 -12.76 22.39 -2.43
CA LYS A 5 -11.42 21.96 -2.04
C LYS A 5 -11.26 20.45 -2.24
N VAL A 6 -10.10 20.01 -2.74
CA VAL A 6 -9.76 18.60 -2.91
C VAL A 6 -8.83 18.16 -1.78
N TYR A 7 -9.08 16.98 -1.21
CA TYR A 7 -8.21 16.33 -0.26
C TYR A 7 -7.68 15.03 -0.87
N LEU A 8 -6.36 14.93 -1.03
CA LEU A 8 -5.67 13.70 -1.45
C LEU A 8 -5.36 12.90 -0.19
N VAL A 9 -6.12 11.85 0.06
CA VAL A 9 -6.16 11.18 1.36
C VAL A 9 -5.64 9.76 1.26
N GLY A 10 -4.67 9.40 2.11
CA GLY A 10 -4.22 8.02 2.28
C GLY A 10 -5.16 7.23 3.19
N ALA A 11 -5.61 6.07 2.70
CA ALA A 11 -6.49 5.16 3.44
C ALA A 11 -5.75 4.17 4.34
N GLY A 12 -4.42 4.14 4.27
CA GLY A 12 -3.66 3.10 4.97
C GLY A 12 -3.57 1.78 4.19
N PRO A 13 -3.08 0.70 4.83
CA PRO A 13 -2.68 -0.53 4.15
C PRO A 13 -3.84 -1.50 3.85
N GLY A 14 -5.00 -1.32 4.47
CA GLY A 14 -6.16 -2.20 4.33
C GLY A 14 -7.04 -2.21 5.57
N ASP A 15 -6.46 -2.31 6.76
CA ASP A 15 -7.16 -2.20 8.03
C ASP A 15 -7.66 -0.76 8.24
N ALA A 16 -8.97 -0.60 8.46
CA ALA A 16 -9.61 0.70 8.66
C ALA A 16 -9.11 1.42 9.92
N ASP A 17 -8.67 0.68 10.95
CA ASP A 17 -8.15 1.24 12.19
C ASP A 17 -6.75 1.86 12.02
N LEU A 18 -6.07 1.53 10.92
CA LEU A 18 -4.79 2.14 10.53
C LEU A 18 -4.96 3.41 9.69
N MET A 19 -6.18 3.86 9.48
CA MET A 19 -6.46 5.16 8.88
C MET A 19 -6.17 6.28 9.87
N THR A 20 -5.62 7.40 9.39
CA THR A 20 -5.43 8.55 10.26
C THR A 20 -6.77 9.15 10.69
N VAL A 21 -6.84 9.68 11.92
CA VAL A 21 -8.03 10.36 12.43
C VAL A 21 -8.49 11.50 11.51
N LYS A 22 -7.53 12.19 10.88
CA LYS A 22 -7.85 13.25 9.90
C LYS A 22 -8.50 12.68 8.64
N ALA A 23 -7.99 11.57 8.13
CA ALA A 23 -8.57 10.91 6.95
C ALA A 23 -10.03 10.50 7.22
N ARG A 24 -10.29 9.83 8.35
CA ARG A 24 -11.64 9.40 8.74
C ARG A 24 -12.61 10.59 8.81
N ARG A 25 -12.22 11.66 9.51
CA ARG A 25 -13.05 12.87 9.64
C ARG A 25 -13.37 13.50 8.28
N LEU A 26 -12.40 13.54 7.35
CA LEU A 26 -12.62 14.12 6.03
C LEU A 26 -13.57 13.27 5.18
N LEU A 27 -13.51 11.94 5.28
CA LEU A 27 -14.46 11.05 4.61
C LEU A 27 -15.90 11.28 5.07
N GLU A 28 -16.11 11.51 6.38
CA GLU A 28 -17.43 11.77 6.95
C GLU A 28 -18.01 13.14 6.53
N GLN A 29 -17.15 14.09 6.17
CA GLN A 29 -17.52 15.46 5.78
C GLN A 29 -17.57 15.66 4.27
N ALA A 30 -17.07 14.73 3.47
CA ALA A 30 -16.97 14.87 2.02
C ALA A 30 -18.35 14.92 1.36
N ASP A 31 -18.46 15.76 0.32
CA ASP A 31 -19.61 15.73 -0.62
C ASP A 31 -19.40 14.64 -1.68
N VAL A 32 -18.14 14.44 -2.12
CA VAL A 32 -17.77 13.47 -3.16
C VAL A 32 -16.49 12.74 -2.76
N ILE A 33 -16.46 11.42 -2.94
CA ILE A 33 -15.29 10.57 -2.72
C ILE A 33 -14.95 9.81 -4.00
N LEU A 34 -13.78 10.10 -4.59
CA LEU A 34 -13.21 9.31 -5.66
C LEU A 34 -12.25 8.28 -5.05
N TYR A 35 -12.45 6.99 -5.29
CA TYR A 35 -11.68 5.94 -4.62
C TYR A 35 -11.19 4.84 -5.56
N ASP A 36 -10.08 4.18 -5.16
CA ASP A 36 -9.51 3.00 -5.82
C ASP A 36 -10.00 1.70 -5.19
N ARG A 37 -9.92 0.59 -5.92
CA ARG A 37 -10.34 -0.74 -5.43
C ARG A 37 -9.43 -1.41 -4.42
N LEU A 38 -8.26 -0.86 -4.13
CA LEU A 38 -7.33 -1.40 -3.13
C LEU A 38 -7.74 -1.08 -1.69
N LEU A 39 -8.97 -0.60 -1.50
CA LEU A 39 -9.53 -0.24 -0.20
C LEU A 39 -10.41 -1.37 0.33
N ASP A 40 -10.44 -1.51 1.65
CA ASP A 40 -11.50 -2.28 2.29
C ASP A 40 -12.85 -1.58 2.03
N PRO A 41 -13.85 -2.28 1.43
CA PRO A 41 -15.17 -1.70 1.19
C PRO A 41 -15.84 -1.17 2.47
N ASP A 42 -15.48 -1.71 3.64
CA ASP A 42 -16.03 -1.30 4.93
C ASP A 42 -15.66 0.14 5.29
N VAL A 43 -14.55 0.65 4.76
CA VAL A 43 -14.14 2.06 4.93
C VAL A 43 -15.17 3.05 4.40
N LEU A 44 -15.92 2.65 3.35
CA LEU A 44 -16.91 3.50 2.68
C LEU A 44 -18.34 3.30 3.20
N LYS A 45 -18.57 2.31 4.07
CA LYS A 45 -19.92 2.03 4.61
C LYS A 45 -20.44 3.18 5.47
N GLY A 46 -21.71 3.52 5.25
CA GLY A 46 -22.42 4.55 6.02
C GLY A 46 -22.06 5.99 5.69
N LEU A 47 -21.14 6.23 4.75
CA LEU A 47 -20.83 7.58 4.28
C LEU A 47 -21.98 8.14 3.43
N LYS A 48 -22.23 9.46 3.54
CA LYS A 48 -23.30 10.15 2.81
C LYS A 48 -22.84 10.74 1.48
N ALA A 49 -21.52 10.75 1.24
CA ALA A 49 -20.91 11.31 0.04
C ALA A 49 -21.33 10.58 -1.23
N GLU A 50 -21.30 11.26 -2.37
CA GLU A 50 -21.30 10.61 -3.68
C GLU A 50 -20.03 9.76 -3.83
N LEU A 51 -20.16 8.44 -4.02
CA LEU A 51 -19.04 7.52 -4.14
C LEU A 51 -18.75 7.22 -5.60
N ILE A 52 -17.53 7.51 -6.08
CA ILE A 52 -17.09 7.30 -7.46
C ILE A 52 -15.89 6.35 -7.49
N ASP A 53 -16.10 5.13 -8.00
CA ASP A 53 -15.03 4.15 -8.23
C ASP A 53 -14.25 4.55 -9.50
N VAL A 54 -12.99 4.96 -9.34
CA VAL A 54 -12.07 5.28 -10.45
C VAL A 54 -11.09 4.13 -10.75
N GLY A 55 -11.22 3.01 -10.04
CA GLY A 55 -10.47 1.78 -10.28
C GLY A 55 -10.96 1.01 -11.52
N LYS A 56 -10.34 -0.15 -11.78
CA LYS A 56 -10.75 -1.03 -12.88
C LYS A 56 -12.11 -1.67 -12.58
N ASN A 57 -13.13 -1.46 -13.42
CA ASN A 57 -14.32 -2.29 -13.46
C ASN A 57 -14.18 -3.40 -14.51
N ALA A 58 -14.60 -4.62 -14.17
CA ALA A 58 -14.75 -5.70 -15.15
C ALA A 58 -15.72 -5.21 -16.24
N GLY A 59 -15.24 -5.06 -17.48
CA GLY A 59 -16.04 -4.62 -18.61
C GLY A 59 -16.08 -3.12 -18.90
N ARG A 60 -15.44 -2.25 -18.11
CA ARG A 60 -15.21 -0.83 -18.43
C ARG A 60 -13.73 -0.52 -18.52
N HIS A 61 -13.33 0.30 -19.49
CA HIS A 61 -11.95 0.78 -19.59
C HIS A 61 -11.58 1.53 -18.29
N LYS A 62 -10.36 1.25 -17.78
CA LYS A 62 -9.78 2.01 -16.67
C LYS A 62 -9.79 3.49 -17.06
N LEU A 63 -10.30 4.36 -16.18
CA LEU A 63 -10.17 5.78 -16.39
C LEU A 63 -8.66 6.12 -16.43
N PRO A 64 -8.13 6.71 -17.51
CA PRO A 64 -6.72 7.13 -17.53
C PRO A 64 -6.49 8.19 -16.45
N GLN A 65 -5.22 8.40 -16.07
CA GLN A 65 -4.90 9.37 -15.01
C GLN A 65 -5.43 10.77 -15.31
N GLU A 66 -5.32 11.19 -16.56
CA GLU A 66 -5.85 12.47 -17.04
C GLU A 66 -7.37 12.57 -16.81
N GLY A 67 -8.08 11.47 -17.00
CA GLY A 67 -9.53 11.41 -16.73
C GLY A 67 -9.85 11.52 -15.23
N ILE A 68 -9.02 10.93 -14.36
CA ILE A 68 -9.15 11.08 -12.89
C ILE A 68 -8.88 12.53 -12.50
N ASN A 69 -7.81 13.13 -13.03
CA ASN A 69 -7.45 14.52 -12.77
C ASN A 69 -8.59 15.47 -13.21
N GLN A 70 -9.12 15.25 -14.41
CA GLN A 70 -10.24 16.04 -14.93
C GLN A 70 -11.50 15.91 -14.05
N LEU A 71 -11.83 14.69 -13.61
CA LEU A 71 -12.99 14.45 -12.74
C LEU A 71 -12.84 15.12 -11.37
N LEU A 72 -11.63 15.12 -10.78
CA LEU A 72 -11.34 15.86 -9.55
C LEU A 72 -11.58 17.35 -9.70
N ILE A 73 -11.12 17.92 -10.84
CA ILE A 73 -11.30 19.33 -11.20
C ILE A 73 -12.79 19.66 -11.34
N GLU A 74 -13.53 18.90 -12.15
CA GLU A 74 -14.94 19.08 -12.40
C GLU A 74 -15.76 19.06 -11.10
N LYS A 75 -15.52 18.08 -10.22
CA LYS A 75 -16.22 18.01 -8.96
C LYS A 75 -15.88 19.18 -8.01
N ALA A 76 -14.64 19.63 -7.98
CA ALA A 76 -14.25 20.79 -7.18
C ALA A 76 -14.82 22.11 -7.73
N GLU A 77 -14.97 22.25 -9.04
CA GLU A 77 -15.56 23.46 -9.66
C GLU A 77 -17.04 23.64 -9.33
N THR A 78 -17.76 22.59 -8.92
CA THR A 78 -19.13 22.73 -8.40
C THR A 78 -19.21 23.37 -7.02
N GLY A 79 -18.08 23.56 -6.33
CA GLY A 79 -18.02 24.05 -4.95
C GLY A 79 -17.96 22.90 -3.91
N ALA A 80 -17.92 21.65 -4.35
CA ALA A 80 -17.93 20.46 -3.48
C ALA A 80 -16.61 20.27 -2.72
N MET A 81 -16.71 19.70 -1.51
CA MET A 81 -15.58 19.12 -0.81
C MET A 81 -15.31 17.72 -1.36
N VAL A 82 -14.21 17.58 -2.09
CA VAL A 82 -13.85 16.33 -2.78
C VAL A 82 -12.74 15.61 -2.03
N VAL A 83 -12.93 14.33 -1.74
CA VAL A 83 -11.88 13.45 -1.23
C VAL A 83 -11.44 12.49 -2.34
N ARG A 84 -10.16 12.49 -2.66
CA ARG A 84 -9.50 11.45 -3.44
C ARG A 84 -8.87 10.45 -2.47
N LEU A 85 -9.52 9.31 -2.27
CA LEU A 85 -9.10 8.27 -1.33
C LEU A 85 -8.23 7.25 -2.06
N LYS A 86 -7.01 7.02 -1.55
CA LYS A 86 -5.96 6.20 -2.16
C LYS A 86 -5.45 5.17 -1.16
N GLY A 87 -5.24 3.92 -1.57
CA GLY A 87 -4.60 2.92 -0.72
C GLY A 87 -3.18 3.34 -0.28
N GLY A 88 -2.79 3.05 0.95
CA GLY A 88 -1.52 3.46 1.52
C GLY A 88 -1.39 4.96 1.70
N ASP A 89 -0.37 5.56 1.09
CA ASP A 89 -0.06 6.99 1.10
C ASP A 89 -0.21 7.59 -0.30
N PRO A 90 -0.79 8.80 -0.45
CA PRO A 90 -1.02 9.42 -1.76
C PRO A 90 0.25 9.69 -2.56
N TYR A 91 1.36 9.99 -1.88
CA TYR A 91 2.61 10.41 -2.51
C TYR A 91 3.64 9.30 -2.65
N LEU A 92 3.40 8.11 -2.08
CA LEU A 92 4.28 6.96 -2.29
C LEU A 92 3.71 6.03 -3.35
N PHE A 93 4.20 6.13 -4.59
CA PHE A 93 3.76 5.36 -5.77
C PHE A 93 2.25 5.43 -6.05
N GLY A 94 1.57 6.44 -5.48
CA GLY A 94 0.13 6.63 -5.62
C GLY A 94 -0.26 7.64 -6.70
N ARG A 95 0.68 8.23 -7.44
CA ARG A 95 0.45 9.28 -8.45
C ARG A 95 -0.23 10.55 -7.90
N GLY A 96 -0.30 10.71 -6.58
CA GLY A 96 -0.92 11.88 -5.95
C GLY A 96 -0.22 13.19 -6.31
N GLY A 97 1.08 13.15 -6.64
CA GLY A 97 1.80 14.31 -7.16
C GLY A 97 1.27 14.83 -8.49
N GLU A 98 0.89 13.92 -9.41
CA GLU A 98 0.28 14.28 -10.70
C GLU A 98 -1.12 14.90 -10.50
N GLU A 99 -1.91 14.31 -9.59
CA GLU A 99 -3.23 14.84 -9.20
C GLU A 99 -3.09 16.25 -8.59
N ALA A 100 -2.12 16.46 -7.70
CA ALA A 100 -1.85 17.74 -7.05
C ALA A 100 -1.43 18.82 -8.07
N LEU A 101 -0.54 18.49 -9.01
CA LEU A 101 -0.10 19.41 -10.06
C LEU A 101 -1.26 19.85 -10.95
N ALA A 102 -2.11 18.91 -11.39
CA ALA A 102 -3.28 19.22 -12.20
C ALA A 102 -4.27 20.15 -11.49
N LEU A 103 -4.48 19.96 -10.19
CA LEU A 103 -5.31 20.84 -9.36
C LEU A 103 -4.71 22.26 -9.24
N GLN A 104 -3.38 22.32 -9.01
CA GLN A 104 -2.68 23.60 -8.90
C GLN A 104 -2.74 24.39 -10.19
N GLU A 105 -2.55 23.76 -11.35
CA GLU A 105 -2.65 24.41 -12.68
C GLU A 105 -4.02 25.05 -12.93
N ARG A 106 -5.07 24.46 -12.33
CA ARG A 106 -6.46 24.98 -12.43
C ARG A 106 -6.82 25.94 -11.28
N GLY A 107 -5.87 26.24 -10.37
CA GLY A 107 -6.11 27.12 -9.24
C GLY A 107 -7.14 26.57 -8.24
N ILE A 108 -7.23 25.24 -8.12
CA ILE A 108 -8.09 24.55 -7.16
C ILE A 108 -7.29 24.30 -5.88
N ALA A 109 -7.85 24.73 -4.74
CA ALA A 109 -7.25 24.49 -3.43
C ALA A 109 -7.24 22.98 -3.14
N PHE A 110 -6.08 22.45 -2.71
CA PHE A 110 -5.98 21.08 -2.29
C PHE A 110 -5.14 20.92 -1.02
N GLU A 111 -5.26 19.76 -0.40
CA GLU A 111 -4.49 19.38 0.77
C GLU A 111 -4.17 17.89 0.71
N VAL A 112 -2.93 17.53 1.07
CA VAL A 112 -2.51 16.13 1.15
C VAL A 112 -2.59 15.65 2.59
N VAL A 113 -3.25 14.51 2.79
CA VAL A 113 -3.35 13.83 4.08
C VAL A 113 -2.61 12.52 3.99
N PRO A 114 -1.42 12.40 4.60
CA PRO A 114 -0.63 11.18 4.59
C PRO A 114 -1.41 9.98 5.11
N GLY A 115 -1.07 8.81 4.62
CA GLY A 115 -1.58 7.52 5.10
C GLY A 115 -0.43 6.56 5.43
N VAL A 116 -0.72 5.52 6.20
CA VAL A 116 0.26 4.48 6.50
C VAL A 116 0.50 3.64 5.24
N THR A 117 1.70 3.76 4.68
CA THR A 117 2.07 3.00 3.48
C THR A 117 2.19 1.51 3.76
N SER A 118 1.75 0.66 2.83
CA SER A 118 1.93 -0.78 2.89
C SER A 118 3.41 -1.21 2.90
N ALA A 119 4.32 -0.36 2.41
CA ALA A 119 5.77 -0.62 2.47
C ALA A 119 6.30 -0.77 3.91
N ILE A 120 5.65 -0.15 4.88
CA ILE A 120 6.00 -0.22 6.30
C ILE A 120 4.99 -1.08 7.05
N ALA A 121 3.70 -0.89 6.80
CA ALA A 121 2.65 -1.58 7.55
C ALA A 121 2.60 -3.08 7.29
N ALA A 122 2.65 -3.51 6.03
CA ALA A 122 2.54 -4.93 5.71
C ALA A 122 3.67 -5.76 6.33
N PRO A 123 4.97 -5.38 6.23
CA PRO A 123 6.03 -6.04 6.98
C PRO A 123 5.80 -6.04 8.49
N ALA A 124 5.44 -4.90 9.08
CA ALA A 124 5.24 -4.78 10.53
C ALA A 124 4.15 -5.73 11.03
N LEU A 125 3.01 -5.78 10.35
CA LEU A 125 1.89 -6.68 10.67
C LEU A 125 2.24 -8.18 10.46
N ALA A 126 3.28 -8.45 9.66
CA ALA A 126 3.84 -9.79 9.49
C ALA A 126 4.99 -10.12 10.46
N GLY A 127 5.32 -9.22 11.41
CA GLY A 127 6.42 -9.38 12.35
C GLY A 127 7.81 -9.13 11.74
N ILE A 128 7.89 -8.39 10.63
CA ILE A 128 9.15 -8.00 9.98
C ILE A 128 9.40 -6.51 10.24
N PRO A 129 10.28 -6.12 11.17
CA PRO A 129 10.66 -4.74 11.33
C PRO A 129 11.53 -4.32 10.14
N VAL A 130 11.14 -3.29 9.39
CA VAL A 130 11.90 -2.84 8.22
C VAL A 130 13.27 -2.22 8.57
N THR A 131 13.49 -1.88 9.83
CA THR A 131 14.78 -1.51 10.42
C THR A 131 14.95 -2.19 11.77
N HIS A 132 16.19 -2.57 12.12
CA HIS A 132 16.50 -3.17 13.42
C HIS A 132 17.94 -2.89 13.79
N ARG A 133 18.18 -2.46 15.04
CA ARG A 133 19.54 -2.18 15.52
C ARG A 133 20.42 -3.45 15.39
N GLY A 134 21.57 -3.31 14.76
CA GLY A 134 22.52 -4.40 14.52
C GLY A 134 22.17 -5.31 13.33
N VAL A 135 21.03 -5.10 12.65
CA VAL A 135 20.62 -5.91 11.48
C VAL A 135 20.44 -5.04 10.23
N ALA A 136 19.64 -3.98 10.31
CA ALA A 136 19.36 -3.11 9.17
C ALA A 136 19.20 -1.66 9.63
N SER A 137 20.09 -0.79 9.14
CA SER A 137 20.09 0.66 9.43
C SER A 137 19.55 1.50 8.27
N SER A 138 19.18 0.87 7.15
CA SER A 138 18.63 1.54 5.96
C SER A 138 17.43 0.79 5.42
N LEU A 139 16.53 1.54 4.80
CA LEU A 139 15.34 1.04 4.11
C LEU A 139 15.29 1.66 2.70
N ILE A 140 15.21 0.80 1.69
CA ILE A 140 14.97 1.21 0.31
C ILE A 140 13.57 0.74 -0.07
N ILE A 141 12.77 1.63 -0.63
CA ILE A 141 11.43 1.30 -1.13
C ILE A 141 11.42 1.58 -2.63
N VAL A 142 11.08 0.57 -3.42
CA VAL A 142 11.01 0.68 -4.89
C VAL A 142 9.69 0.15 -5.43
N THR A 143 9.35 0.55 -6.66
CA THR A 143 8.29 -0.10 -7.42
C THR A 143 8.86 -1.28 -8.20
N GLY A 144 8.21 -2.43 -8.15
CA GLY A 144 8.56 -3.59 -8.99
C GLY A 144 7.96 -3.53 -10.40
N HIS A 145 7.23 -2.47 -10.71
CA HIS A 145 6.62 -2.25 -12.03
C HIS A 145 6.95 -0.85 -12.53
N GLU A 146 7.99 -0.74 -13.34
CA GLU A 146 8.35 0.51 -14.00
C GLU A 146 7.60 0.66 -15.33
N GLU A 147 7.32 1.91 -15.71
CA GLU A 147 6.77 2.21 -17.03
C GLU A 147 7.83 1.91 -18.11
N PRO A 148 7.44 1.27 -19.23
CA PRO A 148 8.34 1.06 -20.36
C PRO A 148 8.84 2.39 -20.92
N GLY A 149 10.14 2.50 -21.20
CA GLY A 149 10.74 3.69 -21.81
C GLY A 149 11.11 4.81 -20.83
N LYS A 150 11.12 4.56 -19.52
CA LYS A 150 11.59 5.51 -18.53
C LYS A 150 13.08 5.84 -18.79
N GLU A 151 13.44 7.14 -18.82
CA GLU A 151 14.81 7.61 -19.08
C GLU A 151 15.83 7.14 -18.04
N ALA A 152 15.40 6.99 -16.77
CA ALA A 152 16.22 6.52 -15.67
C ALA A 152 15.56 5.30 -14.99
N PRO A 153 15.80 4.07 -15.49
CA PRO A 153 15.30 2.86 -14.85
C PRO A 153 15.97 2.64 -13.48
N LEU A 154 15.41 1.74 -12.66
CA LEU A 154 16.00 1.37 -11.37
C LEU A 154 17.42 0.79 -11.58
N ASP A 155 18.38 1.37 -10.89
CA ASP A 155 19.75 0.83 -10.83
C ASP A 155 19.76 -0.35 -9.82
N TRP A 156 19.45 -1.55 -10.31
CA TRP A 156 19.47 -2.77 -9.51
C TRP A 156 20.84 -3.06 -8.91
N LYS A 157 21.95 -2.63 -9.57
CA LYS A 157 23.28 -2.81 -9.05
C LYS A 157 23.54 -1.93 -7.82
N ALA A 158 23.14 -0.67 -7.87
CA ALA A 158 23.21 0.22 -6.72
C ALA A 158 22.30 -0.27 -5.58
N ILE A 159 21.07 -0.74 -5.89
CA ILE A 159 20.14 -1.28 -4.93
C ILE A 159 20.69 -2.56 -4.27
N ALA A 160 21.23 -3.50 -5.04
CA ALA A 160 21.79 -4.73 -4.54
C ALA A 160 23.01 -4.51 -3.65
N ALA A 161 23.85 -3.51 -3.96
CA ALA A 161 25.03 -3.13 -3.18
C ALA A 161 24.69 -2.52 -1.82
N GLN A 162 23.51 -1.95 -1.66
CA GLN A 162 23.06 -1.39 -0.39
C GLN A 162 22.79 -2.50 0.63
N GLY A 163 23.29 -2.29 1.85
CA GLY A 163 22.88 -3.06 3.01
C GLY A 163 21.48 -2.67 3.48
N GLY A 164 20.98 -3.36 4.51
CA GLY A 164 19.68 -3.05 5.08
C GLY A 164 18.51 -3.77 4.42
N THR A 165 17.36 -3.15 4.42
CA THR A 165 16.10 -3.75 3.94
C THR A 165 15.69 -3.13 2.61
N LEU A 166 15.31 -3.99 1.66
CA LEU A 166 14.64 -3.59 0.43
C LEU A 166 13.16 -4.00 0.50
N VAL A 167 12.27 -3.08 0.19
CA VAL A 167 10.83 -3.32 0.04
C VAL A 167 10.42 -2.99 -1.39
N VAL A 168 9.81 -3.98 -2.06
CA VAL A 168 9.34 -3.84 -3.44
C VAL A 168 7.81 -3.85 -3.45
N LEU A 169 7.21 -2.74 -3.85
CA LEU A 169 5.77 -2.59 -4.06
C LEU A 169 5.40 -2.90 -5.51
N MET A 170 4.16 -3.33 -5.76
CA MET A 170 3.62 -3.60 -7.11
C MET A 170 4.46 -4.62 -7.91
N GLY A 171 5.20 -5.50 -7.24
CA GLY A 171 6.17 -6.40 -7.85
C GLY A 171 5.66 -7.80 -8.22
N VAL A 172 4.42 -8.18 -7.87
CA VAL A 172 3.93 -9.57 -8.01
C VAL A 172 4.02 -10.07 -9.46
N SER A 173 3.53 -9.30 -10.42
CA SER A 173 3.54 -9.69 -11.84
C SER A 173 4.94 -9.78 -12.45
N ARG A 174 5.94 -9.17 -11.82
CA ARG A 174 7.34 -9.15 -12.23
C ARG A 174 8.28 -9.78 -11.20
N LEU A 175 7.75 -10.53 -10.26
CA LEU A 175 8.52 -11.07 -9.13
C LEU A 175 9.78 -11.80 -9.59
N ALA A 176 9.64 -12.73 -10.55
CA ALA A 176 10.77 -13.49 -11.08
C ALA A 176 11.86 -12.60 -11.71
N ALA A 177 11.44 -11.60 -12.49
CA ALA A 177 12.37 -10.66 -13.11
C ALA A 177 13.08 -9.76 -12.07
N ASN A 178 12.35 -9.25 -11.09
CA ASN A 178 12.90 -8.42 -10.02
C ASN A 178 13.90 -9.20 -9.15
N VAL A 179 13.58 -10.46 -8.82
CA VAL A 179 14.48 -11.35 -8.05
C VAL A 179 15.72 -11.69 -8.86
N ALA A 180 15.56 -12.04 -10.15
CA ALA A 180 16.69 -12.30 -11.04
C ALA A 180 17.62 -11.09 -11.15
N ALA A 181 17.07 -9.90 -11.37
CA ALA A 181 17.85 -8.65 -11.45
C ALA A 181 18.65 -8.38 -10.16
N LEU A 182 18.08 -8.65 -8.97
CA LEU A 182 18.80 -8.52 -7.70
C LEU A 182 19.97 -9.51 -7.59
N ILE A 183 19.78 -10.77 -7.97
CA ILE A 183 20.81 -11.81 -7.92
C ILE A 183 21.92 -11.50 -8.95
N GLU A 184 21.57 -11.17 -10.19
CA GLU A 184 22.49 -10.77 -11.24
C GLU A 184 23.31 -9.52 -10.86
N ALA A 185 22.69 -8.60 -10.13
CA ALA A 185 23.33 -7.41 -9.58
C ALA A 185 24.24 -7.70 -8.36
N GLY A 186 24.36 -8.96 -7.93
CA GLY A 186 25.28 -9.41 -6.88
C GLY A 186 24.66 -9.58 -5.49
N LYS A 187 23.34 -9.49 -5.33
CA LYS A 187 22.69 -9.83 -4.06
C LYS A 187 22.77 -11.34 -3.86
N PRO A 188 23.28 -11.84 -2.71
CA PRO A 188 23.39 -13.29 -2.49
C PRO A 188 22.05 -13.99 -2.63
N PRO A 189 21.97 -15.13 -3.36
CA PRO A 189 20.73 -15.91 -3.46
C PRO A 189 20.18 -16.39 -2.12
N SER A 190 21.04 -16.55 -1.12
CA SER A 190 20.69 -16.92 0.26
C SER A 190 20.08 -15.78 1.07
N THR A 191 20.07 -14.54 0.54
CA THR A 191 19.47 -13.39 1.24
C THR A 191 18.02 -13.68 1.60
N PRO A 192 17.62 -13.54 2.88
CA PRO A 192 16.24 -13.76 3.30
C PRO A 192 15.26 -12.87 2.53
N ALA A 193 14.14 -13.45 2.12
CA ALA A 193 13.08 -12.76 1.41
C ALA A 193 11.71 -13.23 1.90
N ALA A 194 10.75 -12.32 1.92
CA ALA A 194 9.37 -12.65 2.28
C ALA A 194 8.39 -11.86 1.41
N ILE A 195 7.24 -12.48 1.15
CA ILE A 195 6.10 -11.82 0.52
C ILE A 195 4.99 -11.72 1.56
N VAL A 196 4.53 -10.49 1.81
CA VAL A 196 3.34 -10.22 2.62
C VAL A 196 2.20 -9.91 1.66
N GLU A 197 1.31 -10.86 1.51
CA GLU A 197 0.11 -10.73 0.69
C GLU A 197 -1.03 -10.21 1.54
N ARG A 198 -1.78 -9.23 1.00
CA ARG A 198 -2.93 -8.60 1.65
C ARG A 198 -2.63 -8.12 3.09
N GLY A 199 -1.45 -7.48 3.27
CA GLY A 199 -1.02 -6.96 4.56
C GLY A 199 -2.03 -5.97 5.13
N GLY A 200 -2.49 -6.21 6.37
CA GLY A 200 -3.54 -5.43 7.03
C GLY A 200 -4.97 -5.89 6.71
N TRP A 201 -5.15 -6.97 5.96
CA TRP A 201 -6.45 -7.58 5.70
C TRP A 201 -6.67 -8.83 6.55
N PRO A 202 -7.91 -9.25 6.84
CA PRO A 202 -8.18 -10.44 7.66
C PRO A 202 -7.54 -11.73 7.13
N ASP A 203 -7.35 -11.82 5.82
CA ASP A 203 -6.76 -12.94 5.10
C ASP A 203 -5.29 -12.72 4.73
N GLN A 204 -4.58 -11.85 5.47
CA GLN A 204 -3.13 -11.67 5.32
C GLN A 204 -2.38 -12.98 5.34
N ARG A 205 -1.47 -13.17 4.38
CA ARG A 205 -0.54 -14.32 4.33
C ARG A 205 0.91 -13.85 4.30
N LEU A 206 1.79 -14.62 4.94
CA LEU A 206 3.24 -14.44 4.89
C LEU A 206 3.86 -15.66 4.24
N ILE A 207 4.59 -15.46 3.16
CA ILE A 207 5.38 -16.47 2.46
C ILE A 207 6.85 -16.09 2.65
N SER A 208 7.61 -16.90 3.39
CA SER A 208 9.03 -16.65 3.71
C SER A 208 9.94 -17.64 3.00
N GLY A 209 11.15 -17.18 2.67
CA GLY A 209 12.19 -17.96 2.03
C GLY A 209 13.47 -17.13 1.85
N SER A 210 14.15 -17.35 0.75
CA SER A 210 15.32 -16.59 0.29
C SER A 210 15.11 -16.13 -1.14
N LEU A 211 15.99 -15.28 -1.66
CA LEU A 211 15.94 -14.91 -3.09
C LEU A 211 16.04 -16.14 -4.03
N ALA A 212 16.68 -17.22 -3.58
CA ALA A 212 16.82 -18.44 -4.38
C ALA A 212 15.50 -19.18 -4.59
N ASP A 213 14.56 -19.13 -3.63
CA ASP A 213 13.35 -19.97 -3.64
C ASP A 213 12.03 -19.19 -3.55
N ILE A 214 12.06 -17.87 -3.25
CA ILE A 214 10.85 -17.08 -3.02
C ILE A 214 9.91 -17.05 -4.23
N VAL A 215 10.46 -17.10 -5.45
CA VAL A 215 9.68 -17.13 -6.69
C VAL A 215 8.85 -18.41 -6.78
N GLU A 216 9.47 -19.56 -6.51
CA GLU A 216 8.77 -20.85 -6.56
C GLU A 216 7.75 -20.97 -5.44
N ARG A 217 8.13 -20.60 -4.21
CA ARG A 217 7.20 -20.54 -3.07
C ARG A 217 5.99 -19.66 -3.33
N SER A 218 6.20 -18.54 -4.04
CA SER A 218 5.09 -17.63 -4.40
C SER A 218 4.11 -18.28 -5.38
N LYS A 219 4.61 -19.08 -6.34
CA LYS A 219 3.78 -19.83 -7.29
C LYS A 219 3.00 -20.95 -6.60
N GLU A 220 3.68 -21.75 -5.77
CA GLU A 220 3.06 -22.81 -4.97
C GLU A 220 1.95 -22.27 -4.07
N ALA A 221 2.19 -21.13 -3.44
CA ALA A 221 1.20 -20.44 -2.61
C ALA A 221 0.14 -19.69 -3.41
N ASN A 222 0.25 -19.63 -4.75
CA ASN A 222 -0.62 -18.87 -5.64
C ASN A 222 -0.81 -17.41 -5.17
N VAL A 223 0.31 -16.71 -4.92
CA VAL A 223 0.30 -15.33 -4.42
C VAL A 223 -0.35 -14.39 -5.43
N GLN A 224 -1.26 -13.56 -4.94
CA GLN A 224 -1.98 -12.56 -5.73
C GLN A 224 -1.66 -11.14 -5.26
N SER A 225 -1.96 -10.15 -6.10
CA SER A 225 -1.96 -8.75 -5.69
C SER A 225 -3.19 -8.42 -4.83
N PRO A 226 -3.06 -7.54 -3.84
CA PRO A 226 -1.87 -6.77 -3.47
C PRO A 226 -0.90 -7.56 -2.59
N ALA A 227 0.41 -7.43 -2.87
CA ALA A 227 1.43 -8.01 -2.03
C ALA A 227 2.72 -7.16 -2.05
N VAL A 228 3.51 -7.29 -0.99
CA VAL A 228 4.76 -6.58 -0.76
C VAL A 228 5.89 -7.60 -0.65
N LEU A 229 6.96 -7.45 -1.44
CA LEU A 229 8.18 -8.22 -1.27
C LEU A 229 9.13 -7.47 -0.33
N VAL A 230 9.65 -8.18 0.66
CA VAL A 230 10.66 -7.68 1.62
C VAL A 230 11.92 -8.54 1.46
N VAL A 231 13.07 -7.90 1.29
CA VAL A 231 14.37 -8.57 1.14
C VAL A 231 15.37 -8.01 2.14
N GLY A 232 16.02 -8.88 2.89
CA GLY A 232 17.05 -8.54 3.86
C GLY A 232 16.99 -9.38 5.14
N GLU A 233 18.01 -9.26 5.96
CA GLU A 233 18.18 -10.05 7.19
C GLU A 233 17.06 -9.87 8.21
N VAL A 234 16.33 -8.74 8.18
CA VAL A 234 15.18 -8.49 9.05
C VAL A 234 14.05 -9.50 8.87
N VAL A 235 13.97 -10.16 7.70
CA VAL A 235 12.96 -11.18 7.42
C VAL A 235 13.06 -12.35 8.40
N ALA A 236 14.28 -12.73 8.79
CA ALA A 236 14.51 -13.81 9.75
C ALA A 236 13.95 -13.51 11.15
N LEU A 237 13.71 -12.23 11.48
CA LEU A 237 13.12 -11.85 12.76
C LEU A 237 11.63 -12.18 12.85
N SER A 238 10.95 -12.38 11.73
CA SER A 238 9.51 -12.65 11.70
C SER A 238 9.09 -13.88 12.49
N GLU A 239 9.91 -14.92 12.54
CA GLU A 239 9.63 -16.13 13.32
C GLU A 239 9.50 -15.86 14.83
N ARG A 240 10.23 -14.85 15.31
CA ARG A 240 10.27 -14.45 16.73
C ARG A 240 9.29 -13.34 17.06
N LEU A 241 9.02 -12.45 16.11
CA LEU A 241 8.23 -11.21 16.31
C LEU A 241 6.80 -11.32 15.77
N ARG A 242 6.49 -12.39 15.02
CA ARG A 242 5.15 -12.58 14.47
C ARG A 242 4.11 -12.62 15.59
N PRO A 243 3.07 -11.78 15.53
CA PRO A 243 1.98 -11.83 16.49
C PRO A 243 1.39 -13.24 16.57
N ARG A 244 1.33 -13.81 17.76
CA ARG A 244 0.69 -15.12 17.96
C ARG A 244 -0.82 -14.91 18.03
N LYS A 245 -1.57 -15.64 17.24
CA LYS A 245 -3.03 -15.70 17.42
C LYS A 245 -3.29 -16.42 18.74
N ILE A 246 -3.82 -15.71 19.72
CA ILE A 246 -4.24 -16.30 20.99
C ILE A 246 -5.67 -16.79 20.78
N ALA A 247 -5.89 -18.09 20.88
CA ALA A 247 -7.24 -18.65 20.92
C ALA A 247 -7.82 -18.41 22.31
N ILE A 248 -8.86 -17.57 22.41
CA ILE A 248 -9.58 -17.37 23.66
C ILE A 248 -10.64 -18.47 23.74
N LEU A 249 -10.33 -19.53 24.49
CA LEU A 249 -11.27 -20.64 24.77
C LEU A 249 -12.17 -20.25 25.94
N ARG A 250 -13.18 -19.39 25.69
CA ARG A 250 -14.20 -19.01 26.67
C ARG A 250 -15.58 -19.18 26.05
N PRO A 251 -16.62 -19.39 26.88
CA PRO A 251 -18.01 -19.37 26.43
C PRO A 251 -18.33 -18.04 25.72
N ASP A 252 -19.16 -18.07 24.68
CA ASP A 252 -19.45 -16.93 23.80
C ASP A 252 -19.81 -15.64 24.53
N HIS A 253 -20.59 -15.73 25.62
CA HIS A 253 -20.97 -14.58 26.46
C HIS A 253 -19.80 -13.92 27.23
N GLN A 254 -18.60 -14.55 27.29
CA GLN A 254 -17.41 -13.99 27.92
C GLN A 254 -16.33 -13.60 26.90
N GLN A 255 -16.54 -13.87 25.62
CA GLN A 255 -15.55 -13.57 24.57
C GLN A 255 -15.54 -12.07 24.22
N GLU A 256 -16.71 -11.42 24.22
CA GLU A 256 -16.84 -10.00 23.95
C GLU A 256 -16.14 -9.12 24.98
N GLU A 257 -16.25 -9.46 26.29
CA GLU A 257 -15.53 -8.73 27.36
C GLU A 257 -14.01 -8.88 27.28
N SER A 258 -13.53 -10.03 26.78
CA SER A 258 -12.09 -10.31 26.70
C SER A 258 -11.44 -9.71 25.45
N ALA A 259 -12.21 -9.55 24.35
CA ALA A 259 -11.76 -8.88 23.14
C ALA A 259 -11.63 -7.35 23.33
N ALA A 260 -12.37 -6.78 24.28
CA ALA A 260 -12.27 -5.36 24.64
C ALA A 260 -11.05 -5.02 25.50
N LEU A 261 -10.36 -6.03 26.05
CA LEU A 261 -9.22 -5.90 26.97
C LEU A 261 -7.88 -6.33 26.36
N ALA A 262 -7.89 -6.89 25.14
CA ALA A 262 -6.70 -7.34 24.41
C ALA A 262 -6.32 -6.40 23.28
#